data_c2c08a235ebe474b5ca3edc112839801
#
_entry.id   c2c08a235ebe474b5ca3edc112839801
#
_cell.length_a   1.000
_cell.length_b   1.000
_cell.length_c   1.000
_cell.angle_alpha   90.00
_cell.angle_beta   90.00
_cell.angle_gamma   90.00
#
_symmetry.space_group_name_H-M   'P 1'
#
loop_
_entity.id
_entity.type
_entity.pdbx_description
1 polymer ?
#
loop_
_entity_poly.entity_id
_entity_poly.type
_entity_poly.pdbx_seq_one_letter_code
_entity_poly.pdbx_strand_id
1 'polypeptide(L)'
;NGSGKTYICIGIGEHCYIWMDKNMKADYDAAGKTSLIASDMASIYDRQPYQILKTLAGGDLPWEDGSGKLPIVLENLSGARGQFQYDEGITAIHINTPAAASYVSGEMTRRNGLLVHEGQHAVFWLKTKFNASEKYMWINEGLAVTVMDYLWGGTDTNGWMNGIAGSTAIRNGSSLMYKSYRDDIAQDYGMPYLFVRYVIDRMAGSYEPMA
;
A
#
# COMPACT_ATOMS: atom_id res chain seq x y z
N ASN A 1 -17.49 5.49 12.85
CA ASN A 1 -17.53 4.76 14.13
C ASN A 1 -16.13 4.19 14.38
N GLY A 2 -15.27 5.02 14.98
CA GLY A 2 -13.91 4.64 15.32
C GLY A 2 -13.90 3.39 16.21
N SER A 3 -12.99 2.48 15.93
CA SER A 3 -12.78 1.21 16.62
C SER A 3 -12.42 1.36 18.13
N GLY A 4 -12.50 2.55 18.72
CA GLY A 4 -12.05 2.83 20.08
C GLY A 4 -10.54 2.65 20.29
N LYS A 5 -9.76 2.43 19.22
CA LYS A 5 -8.31 2.30 19.30
C LYS A 5 -7.66 3.67 19.51
N THR A 6 -6.62 3.70 20.31
CA THR A 6 -5.79 4.89 20.54
C THR A 6 -4.43 4.66 19.89
N TYR A 7 -4.01 5.60 19.06
CA TYR A 7 -2.71 5.57 18.42
C TYR A 7 -1.76 6.59 19.02
N ILE A 8 -0.49 6.26 19.09
CA ILE A 8 0.57 7.11 19.63
C ILE A 8 1.62 7.30 18.55
N CYS A 9 2.02 8.54 18.28
CA CYS A 9 3.12 8.84 17.39
C CYS A 9 4.42 8.34 18.03
N ILE A 10 5.10 7.43 17.32
CA ILE A 10 6.35 6.79 17.78
C ILE A 10 7.56 7.23 16.98
N GLY A 11 7.37 7.92 15.87
CA GLY A 11 8.44 8.40 15.00
C GLY A 11 7.96 9.42 13.98
N ILE A 12 8.91 10.23 13.49
CA ILE A 12 8.68 11.23 12.45
C ILE A 12 9.80 11.07 11.43
N GLY A 13 9.42 10.75 10.18
CA GLY A 13 10.30 10.77 9.02
C GLY A 13 10.31 12.13 8.33
N GLU A 14 11.04 12.24 7.25
CA GLU A 14 11.05 13.44 6.41
C GLU A 14 9.67 13.65 5.78
N HIS A 15 9.03 12.56 5.32
CA HIS A 15 7.76 12.59 4.58
C HIS A 15 6.64 11.77 5.22
N CYS A 16 6.81 11.30 6.46
CA CYS A 16 5.78 10.50 7.15
C CYS A 16 5.76 10.73 8.66
N TYR A 17 4.63 10.40 9.26
CA TYR A 17 4.48 10.15 10.69
C TYR A 17 4.28 8.67 10.92
N ILE A 18 4.95 8.11 11.91
CA ILE A 18 4.76 6.70 12.30
C ILE A 18 3.94 6.65 13.58
N TRP A 19 2.76 6.07 13.46
CA TRP A 19 1.83 5.87 14.55
C TRP A 19 1.75 4.38 14.90
N MET A 20 1.49 4.06 16.13
CA MET A 20 1.31 2.68 16.59
C MET A 20 0.12 2.57 17.54
N ASP A 21 -0.64 1.49 17.43
CA ASP A 21 -1.68 1.14 18.42
C ASP A 21 -1.08 1.14 19.82
N LYS A 22 -1.78 1.74 20.78
CA LYS A 22 -1.27 1.95 22.15
C LYS A 22 -0.89 0.63 22.84
N ASN A 23 -1.69 -0.42 22.66
CA ASN A 23 -1.43 -1.70 23.28
C ASN A 23 -0.20 -2.37 22.67
N MET A 24 -0.10 -2.35 21.35
CA MET A 24 1.07 -2.84 20.63
C MET A 24 2.34 -2.06 21.03
N LYS A 25 2.23 -0.73 21.18
CA LYS A 25 3.36 0.08 21.65
C LYS A 25 3.89 -0.37 23.01
N ALA A 26 3.01 -0.72 23.93
CA ALA A 26 3.43 -1.22 25.24
C ALA A 26 4.28 -2.49 25.14
N ASP A 27 3.91 -3.42 24.26
CA ASP A 27 4.69 -4.64 23.98
C ASP A 27 6.05 -4.31 23.33
N TYR A 28 6.08 -3.35 22.41
CA TYR A 28 7.30 -2.89 21.76
C TYR A 28 8.24 -2.14 22.72
N ASP A 29 7.68 -1.36 23.65
CA ASP A 29 8.45 -0.69 24.72
C ASP A 29 9.07 -1.72 25.65
N ALA A 30 8.29 -2.71 26.08
CA ALA A 30 8.77 -3.79 26.94
C ALA A 30 9.88 -4.61 26.27
N ALA A 31 9.84 -4.76 24.96
CA ALA A 31 10.89 -5.42 24.17
C ALA A 31 12.07 -4.50 23.81
N GLY A 32 12.01 -3.20 24.13
CA GLY A 32 13.03 -2.20 23.76
C GLY A 32 13.13 -1.93 22.25
N LYS A 33 12.04 -2.13 21.49
CA LYS A 33 12.06 -2.11 20.01
C LYS A 33 11.26 -0.97 19.37
N THR A 34 10.61 -0.10 20.14
CA THR A 34 9.77 0.98 19.61
C THR A 34 10.55 1.93 18.70
N SER A 35 11.72 2.39 19.13
CA SER A 35 12.55 3.29 18.31
C SER A 35 13.10 2.61 17.06
N LEU A 36 13.39 1.31 17.15
CA LEU A 36 13.91 0.53 16.02
C LEU A 36 12.87 0.42 14.91
N ILE A 37 11.64 -0.01 15.22
CA ILE A 37 10.59 -0.13 14.20
C ILE A 37 10.17 1.23 13.63
N ALA A 38 10.15 2.28 14.45
CA ALA A 38 9.85 3.63 14.00
C ALA A 38 10.88 4.14 12.99
N SER A 39 12.17 3.97 13.30
CA SER A 39 13.27 4.34 12.41
C SER A 39 13.28 3.53 11.12
N ASP A 40 13.10 2.22 11.21
CA ASP A 40 13.05 1.33 10.04
C ASP A 40 11.92 1.76 9.09
N MET A 41 10.70 1.96 9.62
CA MET A 41 9.54 2.32 8.81
C MET A 41 9.71 3.70 8.15
N ALA A 42 10.15 4.70 8.90
CA ALA A 42 10.39 6.04 8.37
C ALA A 42 11.45 6.02 7.25
N SER A 43 12.57 5.36 7.50
CA SER A 43 13.66 5.24 6.53
C SER A 43 13.23 4.51 5.25
N ILE A 44 12.39 3.48 5.36
CA ILE A 44 11.89 2.75 4.18
C ILE A 44 10.99 3.65 3.35
N TYR A 45 10.03 4.33 3.99
CA TYR A 45 9.08 5.17 3.28
C TYR A 45 9.78 6.35 2.58
N ASP A 46 10.69 7.03 3.26
CA ASP A 46 11.37 8.22 2.74
C ASP A 46 12.30 7.91 1.55
N ARG A 47 12.77 6.67 1.38
CA ARG A 47 13.69 6.29 0.28
C ARG A 47 12.98 6.20 -1.07
N GLN A 48 12.23 5.14 -1.30
CA GLN A 48 11.63 4.82 -2.59
C GLN A 48 10.12 5.04 -2.64
N PRO A 49 9.31 4.54 -1.69
CA PRO A 49 7.87 4.70 -1.72
C PRO A 49 7.44 6.15 -1.90
N TYR A 50 8.00 7.08 -1.14
CA TYR A 50 7.68 8.49 -1.27
C TYR A 50 7.98 9.05 -2.67
N GLN A 51 9.15 8.75 -3.23
CA GLN A 51 9.55 9.26 -4.56
C GLN A 51 8.64 8.72 -5.67
N ILE A 52 8.26 7.46 -5.59
CA ILE A 52 7.33 6.84 -6.53
C ILE A 52 5.97 7.52 -6.43
N LEU A 53 5.42 7.66 -5.22
CA LEU A 53 4.12 8.28 -5.00
C LEU A 53 4.12 9.77 -5.42
N LYS A 54 5.20 10.49 -5.15
CA LYS A 54 5.39 11.87 -5.59
C LYS A 54 5.36 11.98 -7.12
N THR A 55 6.05 11.07 -7.81
CA THR A 55 6.07 11.01 -9.28
C THR A 55 4.66 10.74 -9.83
N LEU A 56 3.95 9.78 -9.26
CA LEU A 56 2.58 9.44 -9.65
C LEU A 56 1.60 10.60 -9.40
N ALA A 57 1.79 11.33 -8.32
CA ALA A 57 0.97 12.50 -8.01
C ALA A 57 1.26 13.70 -8.94
N GLY A 58 2.37 13.67 -9.67
CA GLY A 58 2.81 14.78 -10.52
C GLY A 58 3.39 15.96 -9.73
N GLY A 59 3.94 15.72 -8.56
CA GLY A 59 4.52 16.73 -7.68
C GLY A 59 4.39 16.40 -6.19
N ASP A 60 4.54 17.40 -5.34
CA ASP A 60 4.42 17.22 -3.90
C ASP A 60 3.06 16.63 -3.50
N LEU A 61 3.10 15.81 -2.47
CA LEU A 61 1.94 15.12 -1.93
C LEU A 61 1.36 15.97 -0.77
N PRO A 62 0.39 16.84 -1.03
CA PRO A 62 -0.30 17.55 0.03
C PRO A 62 -1.29 16.59 0.69
N TRP A 63 -0.86 15.95 1.76
CA TRP A 63 -1.78 15.20 2.59
C TRP A 63 -2.78 16.17 3.23
N GLU A 64 -3.97 15.70 3.53
CA GLU A 64 -5.09 16.59 3.91
C GLU A 64 -4.86 17.42 5.17
N ASP A 65 -3.96 16.99 6.06
CA ASP A 65 -3.55 17.75 7.24
C ASP A 65 -2.62 18.94 6.93
N GLY A 66 -2.20 19.08 5.68
CA GLY A 66 -1.31 20.15 5.23
C GLY A 66 0.15 20.01 5.71
N SER A 67 0.49 18.95 6.44
CA SER A 67 1.86 18.72 6.93
C SER A 67 2.83 18.29 5.85
N GLY A 68 2.32 17.80 4.72
CA GLY A 68 3.12 17.14 3.69
C GLY A 68 3.64 15.75 4.09
N LYS A 69 3.21 15.22 5.25
CA LYS A 69 3.64 13.93 5.79
C LYS A 69 2.50 12.93 5.83
N LEU A 70 2.74 11.74 5.29
CA LEU A 70 1.75 10.66 5.31
C LEU A 70 1.70 9.99 6.69
N PRO A 71 0.53 9.91 7.34
CA PRO A 71 0.36 9.05 8.51
C PRO A 71 0.46 7.58 8.13
N ILE A 72 1.42 6.86 8.69
CA ILE A 72 1.58 5.41 8.60
C ILE A 72 1.28 4.82 9.97
N VAL A 73 0.26 3.97 10.02
CA VAL A 73 -0.25 3.37 11.26
C VAL A 73 0.19 1.91 11.34
N LEU A 74 0.93 1.59 12.37
CA LEU A 74 1.39 0.23 12.69
C LEU A 74 0.41 -0.42 13.66
N GLU A 75 -0.25 -1.49 13.21
CA GLU A 75 -1.22 -2.20 14.02
C GLU A 75 -1.37 -3.67 13.61
N ASN A 76 -2.12 -4.43 14.37
CA ASN A 76 -2.53 -5.78 14.01
C ASN A 76 -3.81 -5.70 13.18
N LEU A 77 -3.70 -6.02 11.90
CA LEU A 77 -4.82 -6.09 10.96
C LEU A 77 -5.28 -7.54 10.82
N SER A 78 -6.54 -7.81 11.10
CA SER A 78 -7.13 -9.13 10.89
C SER A 78 -7.37 -9.37 9.39
N GLY A 79 -6.61 -10.31 8.81
CA GLY A 79 -6.82 -10.76 7.43
C GLY A 79 -6.26 -9.86 6.33
N ALA A 80 -5.69 -8.70 6.65
CA ALA A 80 -5.05 -7.82 5.69
C ALA A 80 -3.56 -7.62 6.01
N ARG A 81 -2.75 -7.37 4.98
CA ARG A 81 -1.34 -6.98 5.15
C ARG A 81 -1.17 -5.49 5.28
N GLY A 82 -1.99 -4.73 4.58
CA GLY A 82 -2.11 -3.28 4.63
C GLY A 82 -3.52 -2.85 4.29
N GLN A 83 -3.81 -1.59 4.51
CA GLN A 83 -5.10 -0.99 4.22
C GLN A 83 -4.96 0.52 4.14
N PHE A 84 -5.46 1.11 3.06
CA PHE A 84 -5.70 2.54 3.01
C PHE A 84 -7.00 2.88 3.73
N GLN A 85 -6.97 3.89 4.57
CA GLN A 85 -8.16 4.42 5.24
C GLN A 85 -8.24 5.94 5.07
N TYR A 86 -9.45 6.37 4.79
CA TYR A 86 -9.84 7.76 4.85
C TYR A 86 -11.00 7.91 5.83
N ASP A 87 -10.82 8.69 6.87
CA ASP A 87 -11.83 8.96 7.88
C ASP A 87 -11.70 10.41 8.36
N GLU A 88 -12.81 11.18 8.30
CA GLU A 88 -12.96 12.53 8.84
C GLU A 88 -11.82 13.52 8.47
N GLY A 89 -11.33 13.47 7.23
CA GLY A 89 -10.28 14.37 6.76
C GLY A 89 -8.84 13.87 7.00
N ILE A 90 -8.67 12.68 7.55
CA ILE A 90 -7.35 12.07 7.74
C ILE A 90 -7.14 10.96 6.73
N THR A 91 -6.14 11.15 5.87
CA THR A 91 -5.64 10.10 4.98
C THR A 91 -4.54 9.32 5.70
N ALA A 92 -4.70 8.04 5.88
CA ALA A 92 -3.71 7.19 6.53
C ALA A 92 -3.56 5.85 5.83
N ILE A 93 -2.37 5.26 5.87
CA ILE A 93 -2.14 3.87 5.51
C ILE A 93 -1.84 3.05 6.76
N HIS A 94 -2.51 1.91 6.85
CA HIS A 94 -2.38 0.99 7.97
C HIS A 94 -1.57 -0.22 7.53
N ILE A 95 -0.59 -0.61 8.32
CA ILE A 95 0.33 -1.71 8.02
C ILE A 95 0.24 -2.75 9.11
N ASN A 96 -0.05 -3.98 8.71
CA ASN A 96 -0.02 -5.13 9.63
C ASN A 96 1.41 -5.35 10.13
N THR A 97 1.57 -5.33 11.44
CA THR A 97 2.86 -5.26 12.11
C THR A 97 3.14 -6.57 12.87
N PRO A 98 4.35 -7.12 12.80
CA PRO A 98 4.70 -8.32 13.53
C PRO A 98 4.64 -8.11 15.04
N ALA A 99 4.55 -9.19 15.79
CA ALA A 99 4.63 -9.14 17.24
C ALA A 99 6.00 -8.60 17.70
N ALA A 100 6.02 -7.80 18.78
CA ALA A 100 7.24 -7.17 19.27
C ALA A 100 8.38 -8.17 19.57
N ALA A 101 8.05 -9.34 20.10
CA ALA A 101 9.04 -10.38 20.42
C ALA A 101 9.78 -10.90 19.17
N SER A 102 9.09 -11.01 18.03
CA SER A 102 9.65 -11.52 16.78
C SER A 102 10.28 -10.46 15.88
N TYR A 103 10.07 -9.17 16.15
CA TYR A 103 10.58 -8.10 15.30
C TYR A 103 12.12 -8.04 15.30
N VAL A 104 12.69 -8.00 14.09
CA VAL A 104 14.11 -7.80 13.84
C VAL A 104 14.34 -6.62 12.89
N SER A 105 15.50 -5.95 12.98
CA SER A 105 15.82 -4.84 12.08
C SER A 105 15.80 -5.28 10.62
N GLY A 106 15.27 -4.43 9.77
CA GLY A 106 15.15 -4.69 8.33
C GLY A 106 13.94 -5.54 7.94
N GLU A 107 13.18 -6.09 8.89
CA GLU A 107 11.97 -6.87 8.55
C GLU A 107 10.94 -6.03 7.78
N MET A 108 10.81 -4.76 8.13
CA MET A 108 9.86 -3.87 7.46
C MET A 108 10.29 -3.51 6.03
N THR A 109 11.56 -3.74 5.66
CA THR A 109 12.04 -3.50 4.28
C THR A 109 11.26 -4.34 3.26
N ARG A 110 10.80 -5.52 3.65
CA ARG A 110 9.95 -6.37 2.80
C ARG A 110 8.55 -5.80 2.58
N ARG A 111 8.20 -4.74 3.28
CA ARG A 111 6.89 -4.08 3.21
C ARG A 111 6.89 -2.81 2.35
N ASN A 112 8.03 -2.47 1.74
CA ASN A 112 8.12 -1.30 0.86
C ASN A 112 7.06 -1.32 -0.27
N GLY A 113 6.85 -2.47 -0.89
CA GLY A 113 5.80 -2.63 -1.91
C GLY A 113 4.40 -2.39 -1.35
N LEU A 114 4.14 -2.84 -0.11
CA LEU A 114 2.87 -2.59 0.55
C LEU A 114 2.66 -1.09 0.81
N LEU A 115 3.72 -0.37 1.23
CA LEU A 115 3.67 1.09 1.40
C LEU A 115 3.34 1.81 0.11
N VAL A 116 3.90 1.36 -1.01
CA VAL A 116 3.61 1.92 -2.34
C VAL A 116 2.19 1.56 -2.77
N HIS A 117 1.73 0.35 -2.53
CA HIS A 117 0.37 -0.10 -2.86
C HIS A 117 -0.69 0.74 -2.13
N GLU A 118 -0.61 0.79 -0.80
CA GLU A 118 -1.56 1.56 0.01
C GLU A 118 -1.41 3.07 -0.22
N GLY A 119 -0.18 3.54 -0.46
CA GLY A 119 0.09 4.92 -0.83
C GLY A 119 -0.53 5.30 -2.17
N GLN A 120 -0.58 4.38 -3.14
CA GLN A 120 -1.27 4.61 -4.42
C GLN A 120 -2.77 4.81 -4.22
N HIS A 121 -3.40 4.08 -3.32
CA HIS A 121 -4.80 4.32 -2.97
C HIS A 121 -5.00 5.74 -2.39
N ALA A 122 -4.08 6.20 -1.56
CA ALA A 122 -4.11 7.56 -1.04
C ALA A 122 -3.95 8.62 -2.16
N VAL A 123 -3.00 8.42 -3.09
CA VAL A 123 -2.83 9.29 -4.26
C VAL A 123 -4.09 9.30 -5.14
N PHE A 124 -4.67 8.14 -5.41
CA PHE A 124 -5.90 8.02 -6.18
C PHE A 124 -7.04 8.80 -5.54
N TRP A 125 -7.20 8.64 -4.22
CA TRP A 125 -8.18 9.42 -3.44
C TRP A 125 -7.94 10.92 -3.55
N LEU A 126 -6.72 11.39 -3.33
CA LEU A 126 -6.38 12.81 -3.40
C LEU A 126 -6.72 13.42 -4.76
N LYS A 127 -6.47 12.69 -5.85
CA LYS A 127 -6.67 13.17 -7.22
C LYS A 127 -8.12 13.10 -7.66
N THR A 128 -8.85 12.07 -7.27
CA THR A 128 -10.18 11.80 -7.81
C THR A 128 -11.30 12.11 -6.84
N LYS A 129 -11.00 12.12 -5.53
CA LYS A 129 -11.98 12.13 -4.44
C LYS A 129 -13.03 11.00 -4.56
N PHE A 130 -12.72 10.01 -5.38
CA PHE A 130 -13.56 8.83 -5.46
C PHE A 130 -13.26 7.92 -4.27
N ASN A 131 -14.26 7.79 -3.44
CA ASN A 131 -14.27 6.71 -2.47
C ASN A 131 -14.15 5.37 -3.23
N ALA A 132 -13.57 4.36 -2.59
CA ALA A 132 -13.44 3.00 -3.12
C ALA A 132 -14.82 2.38 -3.35
N SER A 133 -15.65 3.01 -4.21
CA SER A 133 -16.89 2.38 -4.66
C SER A 133 -16.50 1.18 -5.52
N GLU A 134 -17.22 0.10 -5.39
CA GLU A 134 -17.03 -1.14 -6.17
C GLU A 134 -16.79 -0.89 -7.66
N LYS A 135 -17.38 0.17 -8.18
CA LYS A 135 -17.28 0.57 -9.59
C LYS A 135 -15.86 0.91 -10.04
N TYR A 136 -15.03 1.51 -9.18
CA TYR A 136 -13.68 1.98 -9.54
C TYR A 136 -12.58 1.15 -8.87
N MET A 137 -12.95 0.21 -8.04
CA MET A 137 -12.01 -0.57 -7.26
C MET A 137 -11.04 -1.35 -8.14
N TRP A 138 -11.51 -1.93 -9.23
CA TRP A 138 -10.69 -2.69 -10.16
C TRP A 138 -9.53 -1.87 -10.73
N ILE A 139 -9.77 -0.61 -11.13
CA ILE A 139 -8.70 0.25 -11.67
C ILE A 139 -7.77 0.75 -10.56
N ASN A 140 -8.31 1.05 -9.39
CA ASN A 140 -7.54 1.48 -8.24
C ASN A 140 -6.57 0.37 -7.78
N GLU A 141 -7.03 -0.88 -7.70
CA GLU A 141 -6.16 -2.02 -7.40
C GLU A 141 -5.17 -2.32 -8.53
N GLY A 142 -5.61 -2.24 -9.78
CA GLY A 142 -4.72 -2.42 -10.92
C GLY A 142 -3.57 -1.42 -10.94
N LEU A 143 -3.84 -0.16 -10.62
CA LEU A 143 -2.82 0.87 -10.43
C LEU A 143 -1.90 0.54 -9.26
N ALA A 144 -2.44 0.15 -8.12
CA ALA A 144 -1.66 -0.16 -6.92
C ALA A 144 -0.70 -1.34 -7.14
N VAL A 145 -1.15 -2.41 -7.81
CA VAL A 145 -0.28 -3.54 -8.18
C VAL A 145 0.76 -3.12 -9.22
N THR A 146 0.40 -2.26 -10.19
CA THR A 146 1.35 -1.77 -11.18
C THR A 146 2.48 -0.98 -10.53
N VAL A 147 2.18 -0.16 -9.53
CA VAL A 147 3.19 0.61 -8.81
C VAL A 147 4.14 -0.28 -8.00
N MET A 148 3.62 -1.37 -7.42
CA MET A 148 4.48 -2.40 -6.79
C MET A 148 5.43 -3.03 -7.81
N ASP A 149 4.95 -3.28 -9.03
CA ASP A 149 5.76 -3.82 -10.11
C ASP A 149 6.93 -2.87 -10.48
N TYR A 150 6.68 -1.57 -10.52
CA TYR A 150 7.74 -0.56 -10.70
C TYR A 150 8.80 -0.62 -9.59
N LEU A 151 8.36 -0.75 -8.34
CA LEU A 151 9.27 -0.79 -7.20
C LEU A 151 10.18 -2.03 -7.22
N TRP A 152 9.64 -3.17 -7.68
CA TRP A 152 10.33 -4.47 -7.60
C TRP A 152 10.89 -4.97 -8.94
N GLY A 153 10.80 -4.16 -10.00
CA GLY A 153 11.30 -4.54 -11.33
C GLY A 153 10.67 -5.82 -11.87
N GLY A 154 9.39 -6.03 -11.60
CA GLY A 154 8.64 -7.18 -12.11
C GLY A 154 8.81 -8.49 -11.34
N THR A 155 9.61 -8.51 -10.27
CA THR A 155 9.96 -9.79 -9.60
C THR A 155 8.88 -10.34 -8.67
N ASP A 156 8.05 -9.47 -8.08
CA ASP A 156 7.04 -9.92 -7.10
C ASP A 156 5.63 -10.09 -7.69
N THR A 157 5.45 -9.65 -8.93
CA THR A 157 4.19 -9.87 -9.68
C THR A 157 4.08 -11.29 -10.24
N ASN A 158 5.14 -12.08 -10.20
CA ASN A 158 5.13 -13.48 -10.67
C ASN A 158 4.05 -14.33 -9.98
N GLY A 159 3.77 -14.07 -8.71
CA GLY A 159 2.68 -14.75 -8.00
C GLY A 159 1.31 -14.47 -8.62
N TRP A 160 1.04 -13.22 -8.95
CA TRP A 160 -0.18 -12.79 -9.62
C TRP A 160 -0.28 -13.34 -11.04
N MET A 161 0.82 -13.30 -11.81
CA MET A 161 0.88 -13.83 -13.18
C MET A 161 0.65 -15.33 -13.22
N ASN A 162 1.23 -16.09 -12.29
CA ASN A 162 0.98 -17.53 -12.19
C ASN A 162 -0.48 -17.83 -11.83
N GLY A 163 -1.07 -17.04 -10.92
CA GLY A 163 -2.49 -17.14 -10.59
C GLY A 163 -3.38 -16.88 -11.80
N ILE A 164 -3.09 -15.84 -12.59
CA ILE A 164 -3.80 -15.51 -13.82
C ILE A 164 -3.73 -16.67 -14.80
N ALA A 165 -2.53 -17.20 -15.06
CA ALA A 165 -2.32 -18.32 -15.98
C ALA A 165 -3.07 -19.59 -15.55
N GLY A 166 -3.23 -19.79 -14.24
CA GLY A 166 -3.97 -20.92 -13.66
C GLY A 166 -5.49 -20.71 -13.60
N SER A 167 -5.97 -19.47 -13.65
CA SER A 167 -7.38 -19.16 -13.43
C SER A 167 -8.28 -19.60 -14.59
N THR A 168 -9.23 -20.49 -14.29
CA THR A 168 -10.27 -20.89 -15.25
C THR A 168 -11.29 -19.78 -15.50
N ALA A 169 -11.55 -18.95 -14.51
CA ALA A 169 -12.46 -17.81 -14.62
C ALA A 169 -11.93 -16.82 -15.66
N ILE A 170 -10.66 -16.49 -15.61
CA ILE A 170 -10.01 -15.59 -16.59
C ILE A 170 -10.06 -16.19 -18.00
N ARG A 171 -9.73 -17.47 -18.15
CA ARG A 171 -9.78 -18.17 -19.44
C ARG A 171 -11.17 -18.23 -20.04
N ASN A 172 -12.21 -18.23 -19.20
CA ASN A 172 -13.60 -18.24 -19.62
C ASN A 172 -14.19 -16.83 -19.83
N GLY A 173 -13.39 -15.77 -19.80
CA GLY A 173 -13.83 -14.43 -20.09
C GLY A 173 -14.49 -13.69 -18.92
N SER A 174 -13.91 -13.79 -17.74
CA SER A 174 -14.36 -13.05 -16.56
C SER A 174 -14.38 -11.54 -16.80
N SER A 175 -15.31 -10.87 -16.15
CA SER A 175 -15.41 -9.43 -16.19
C SER A 175 -14.25 -8.78 -15.47
N LEU A 176 -13.57 -7.84 -16.13
CA LEU A 176 -12.52 -7.00 -15.53
C LEU A 176 -13.07 -6.16 -14.36
N MET A 177 -14.34 -5.80 -14.41
CA MET A 177 -14.97 -4.92 -13.42
C MET A 177 -15.57 -5.68 -12.22
N TYR A 178 -15.59 -7.00 -12.28
CA TYR A 178 -16.14 -7.80 -11.20
C TYR A 178 -15.06 -8.08 -10.16
N LYS A 179 -15.38 -7.82 -8.91
CA LYS A 179 -14.54 -8.10 -7.77
C LYS A 179 -15.29 -8.99 -6.80
N SER A 180 -14.84 -10.22 -6.66
CA SER A 180 -15.52 -11.19 -5.80
C SER A 180 -15.09 -11.11 -4.34
N TYR A 181 -13.91 -10.52 -4.05
CA TYR A 181 -13.25 -10.48 -2.74
C TYR A 181 -13.08 -11.84 -2.03
N ARG A 182 -13.61 -12.91 -2.59
CA ARG A 182 -13.73 -14.15 -1.85
C ARG A 182 -13.09 -15.37 -2.50
N ASP A 183 -13.03 -15.41 -3.83
CA ASP A 183 -12.77 -16.68 -4.49
C ASP A 183 -11.57 -16.72 -5.45
N ASP A 184 -11.13 -15.57 -5.99
CA ASP A 184 -9.98 -15.56 -6.92
C ASP A 184 -9.20 -14.24 -6.86
N ILE A 185 -8.23 -14.19 -5.95
CA ILE A 185 -7.30 -13.04 -5.80
C ILE A 185 -6.59 -12.72 -7.12
N ALA A 186 -6.25 -13.73 -7.92
CA ALA A 186 -5.59 -13.53 -9.20
C ALA A 186 -6.49 -12.77 -10.18
N GLN A 187 -7.79 -13.03 -10.16
CA GLN A 187 -8.76 -12.29 -10.97
C GLN A 187 -8.90 -10.85 -10.46
N ASP A 188 -9.05 -10.67 -9.15
CA ASP A 188 -9.35 -9.39 -8.54
C ASP A 188 -8.19 -8.38 -8.64
N TYR A 189 -6.95 -8.85 -8.63
CA TYR A 189 -5.74 -8.01 -8.70
C TYR A 189 -4.97 -8.19 -10.01
N GLY A 190 -4.83 -9.41 -10.47
CA GLY A 190 -4.03 -9.74 -11.63
C GLY A 190 -4.59 -9.22 -12.94
N MET A 191 -5.90 -9.38 -13.18
CA MET A 191 -6.53 -8.87 -14.41
C MET A 191 -6.53 -7.35 -14.50
N PRO A 192 -6.92 -6.60 -13.45
CA PRO A 192 -6.76 -5.15 -13.43
C PRO A 192 -5.32 -4.70 -13.66
N TYR A 193 -4.35 -5.35 -13.03
CA TYR A 193 -2.93 -5.09 -13.26
C TYR A 193 -2.54 -5.25 -14.74
N LEU A 194 -2.88 -6.38 -15.36
CA LEU A 194 -2.56 -6.60 -16.78
C LEU A 194 -3.19 -5.55 -17.69
N PHE A 195 -4.42 -5.16 -17.43
CA PHE A 195 -5.08 -4.12 -18.20
C PHE A 195 -4.39 -2.77 -18.04
N VAL A 196 -4.13 -2.34 -16.81
CA VAL A 196 -3.44 -1.07 -16.52
C VAL A 196 -2.05 -1.09 -17.16
N ARG A 197 -1.31 -2.19 -17.02
CA ARG A 197 0.00 -2.35 -17.63
C ARG A 197 -0.06 -2.25 -19.14
N TYR A 198 -1.01 -2.92 -19.79
CA TYR A 198 -1.23 -2.83 -21.23
C TYR A 198 -1.51 -1.39 -21.67
N VAL A 199 -2.35 -0.67 -20.94
CA VAL A 199 -2.67 0.73 -21.25
C VAL A 199 -1.42 1.61 -21.13
N ILE A 200 -0.65 1.46 -20.06
CA ILE A 200 0.59 2.23 -19.86
C ILE A 200 1.59 1.93 -20.97
N ASP A 201 1.83 0.67 -21.30
CA ASP A 201 2.78 0.27 -22.37
C ASP A 201 2.35 0.83 -23.73
N ARG A 202 1.05 0.91 -24.00
CA ARG A 202 0.52 1.47 -25.26
C ARG A 202 0.59 3.00 -25.30
N MET A 203 0.38 3.66 -24.16
CA MET A 203 0.39 5.13 -24.11
C MET A 203 1.80 5.71 -23.99
N ALA A 204 2.70 5.03 -23.28
CA ALA A 204 4.05 5.51 -23.03
C ALA A 204 5.08 5.07 -24.08
N GLY A 205 4.70 4.20 -25.01
CA GLY A 205 5.58 3.75 -26.11
C GLY A 205 6.64 2.71 -25.75
N SER A 206 7.01 2.58 -24.50
CA SER A 206 7.80 1.49 -23.93
C SER A 206 7.92 1.67 -22.43
N TYR A 207 7.83 0.58 -21.69
CA TYR A 207 8.09 0.55 -20.26
C TYR A 207 9.58 0.34 -20.04
N GLU A 208 10.24 1.37 -19.54
CA GLU A 208 11.57 1.23 -18.94
C GLU A 208 11.37 1.14 -17.43
N PRO A 209 11.77 0.05 -16.74
CA PRO A 209 11.77 0.02 -15.30
C PRO A 209 12.66 1.14 -14.78
N MET A 210 12.17 1.89 -13.80
CA MET A 210 12.99 2.89 -13.13
C MET A 210 14.16 2.16 -12.45
N ALA A 211 15.37 2.43 -12.90
CA ALA A 211 16.62 1.89 -12.39
C ALA A 211 16.94 2.46 -10.99
#